data_ff5020ed93128dc14995072b180dcaf3
#
_entry.id   ff5020ed93128dc14995072b180dcaf3
#
_cell.length_a   1.000
_cell.length_b   1.000
_cell.length_c   1.000
_cell.angle_alpha   90.00
_cell.angle_beta   90.00
_cell.angle_gamma   90.00
#
_symmetry.space_group_name_H-M   'P 1'
#
loop_
_entity.id
_entity.type
_entity.pdbx_description
1 polymer ?
#
loop_
_entity_poly.entity_id
_entity_poly.type
_entity_poly.pdbx_seq_one_letter_code
_entity_poly.pdbx_strand_id
1 'polypeptide(L)'
;GDCRYLAQVGIQQLQQDFKKPPPARRRPGVGRLLELCQKNGDRPTDISFGLGPRINAVSRIQGDARFCVELLTSSDQKRVSELATVTELANTRRKSLQKDVARQVTQKLSQMDLSTTSVIVLTDPQWAVGVLGLVAGQVAQDTGRPTILLSTEVVEEDNETRGQGDKENIDLSSSPTPPISPSPAPLLARGSARSVNSVDLYKLVKAQEHLLHRFGGHPFAAGLSISVENLDLFTQAINQQLRQITGGTMPKPKVEADLVVTVADLSKELFLELKLLEPCGMGNPVPKLLIKNCWFENTWHRNQQDAKGKKIQYIKTEFSIRDNSCKNGFSGIWWGHYKDELPPQKSDCIVELDYNTFKRRYEIRLIAVRPAINEINPVSECSLILDWRNLSPNKYPSLSESPLVLKECPTRWDDLQVWLRRSFHKQQPLALAWSKPNSQAPREIWLKLVGIAKYLCRTNQAATRIQFLEKLSISSQTLYLGFQALKALGFKIKSQENYLIFTPIDSKNPTHQIEAAIDKFTAAVKEEEFQKNYFNEVPISIINFHLKGVDHQLSVSSEQ
;
A
#
# COMPACT_ATOMS: atom_id res chain seq x y z
N GLY A 1 2.84 5.67 -6.62
CA GLY A 1 3.90 5.00 -6.06
C GLY A 1 5.00 4.46 -6.95
N ASP A 2 4.73 3.46 -7.77
CA ASP A 2 5.78 2.71 -8.47
C ASP A 2 6.59 3.54 -9.49
N CYS A 3 6.00 4.61 -10.01
CA CYS A 3 6.66 5.54 -10.94
C CYS A 3 7.01 6.88 -10.26
N ARG A 4 7.77 6.86 -9.17
CA ARG A 4 8.13 8.06 -8.37
C ARG A 4 8.69 9.19 -9.23
N TYR A 5 9.66 8.89 -10.09
CA TYR A 5 10.30 9.89 -10.95
C TYR A 5 9.28 10.60 -11.87
N LEU A 6 8.42 9.84 -12.54
CA LEU A 6 7.39 10.39 -13.41
C LEU A 6 6.40 11.27 -12.63
N ALA A 7 5.97 10.80 -11.46
CA ALA A 7 5.08 11.55 -10.58
C ALA A 7 5.74 12.86 -10.09
N GLN A 8 7.02 12.82 -9.71
CA GLN A 8 7.77 13.99 -9.27
C GLN A 8 7.90 15.02 -10.39
N VAL A 9 8.30 14.60 -11.59
CA VAL A 9 8.41 15.48 -12.76
C VAL A 9 7.05 16.09 -13.10
N GLY A 10 5.97 15.29 -13.08
CA GLY A 10 4.62 15.75 -13.34
C GLY A 10 4.15 16.81 -12.34
N ILE A 11 4.39 16.60 -11.05
CA ILE A 11 4.06 17.57 -9.99
C ILE A 11 4.84 18.87 -10.17
N GLN A 12 6.15 18.80 -10.48
CA GLN A 12 6.96 19.99 -10.73
C GLN A 12 6.45 20.79 -11.93
N GLN A 13 6.07 20.12 -13.02
CA GLN A 13 5.49 20.77 -14.19
C GLN A 13 4.14 21.42 -13.89
N LEU A 14 3.27 20.75 -13.13
CA LEU A 14 1.99 21.30 -12.69
C LEU A 14 2.17 22.55 -11.83
N GLN A 15 3.13 22.53 -10.90
CA GLN A 15 3.46 23.69 -10.07
C GLN A 15 3.97 24.86 -10.89
N GLN A 16 4.88 24.61 -11.84
CA GLN A 16 5.43 25.64 -12.71
C GLN A 16 4.34 26.28 -13.57
N ASP A 17 3.40 25.47 -14.06
CA ASP A 17 2.28 25.96 -14.86
C ASP A 17 1.27 26.74 -14.01
N PHE A 18 0.96 26.25 -12.81
CA PHE A 18 0.01 26.89 -11.90
C PHE A 18 0.48 28.27 -11.39
N LYS A 19 1.80 28.47 -11.24
CA LYS A 19 2.39 29.78 -10.88
C LYS A 19 2.21 30.87 -11.95
N LYS A 20 1.95 30.46 -13.19
CA LYS A 20 1.68 31.42 -14.28
C LYS A 20 0.30 32.06 -14.10
N PRO A 21 0.11 33.31 -14.61
CA PRO A 21 -1.22 33.88 -14.64
C PRO A 21 -2.17 33.04 -15.49
N PRO A 22 -3.47 32.94 -15.16
CA PRO A 22 -4.42 32.07 -15.82
C PRO A 22 -4.35 32.02 -17.35
N PRO A 23 -4.23 33.17 -18.07
CA PRO A 23 -4.15 33.15 -19.53
C PRO A 23 -2.89 32.47 -20.09
N ALA A 24 -1.81 32.41 -19.33
CA ALA A 24 -0.53 31.85 -19.76
C ALA A 24 -0.33 30.38 -19.34
N ARG A 25 -1.31 29.76 -18.69
CA ARG A 25 -1.24 28.39 -18.27
C ARG A 25 -1.40 27.43 -19.45
N ARG A 26 -0.55 26.43 -19.53
CA ARG A 26 -0.64 25.37 -20.56
C ARG A 26 -1.83 24.44 -20.32
N ARG A 27 -2.25 24.30 -19.05
CA ARG A 27 -3.37 23.46 -18.61
C ARG A 27 -4.33 24.26 -17.73
N PRO A 28 -5.09 25.22 -18.34
CA PRO A 28 -5.96 26.11 -17.57
C PRO A 28 -7.04 25.35 -16.78
N GLY A 29 -7.54 24.21 -17.30
CA GLY A 29 -8.52 23.38 -16.60
C GLY A 29 -7.98 22.77 -15.31
N VAL A 30 -6.75 22.28 -15.32
CA VAL A 30 -6.09 21.78 -14.09
C VAL A 30 -5.90 22.92 -13.09
N GLY A 31 -5.43 24.08 -13.55
CA GLY A 31 -5.27 25.27 -12.73
C GLY A 31 -6.60 25.70 -12.10
N ARG A 32 -7.68 25.72 -12.88
CA ARG A 32 -9.01 26.09 -12.38
C ARG A 32 -9.54 25.12 -11.32
N LEU A 33 -9.33 23.81 -11.51
CA LEU A 33 -9.68 22.81 -10.51
C LEU A 33 -8.86 22.96 -9.23
N LEU A 34 -7.54 23.25 -9.31
CA LEU A 34 -6.69 23.51 -8.15
C LEU A 34 -7.18 24.75 -7.36
N GLU A 35 -7.56 25.82 -8.05
CA GLU A 35 -8.16 27.01 -7.42
C GLU A 35 -9.44 26.66 -6.66
N LEU A 36 -10.35 25.91 -7.29
CA LEU A 36 -11.60 25.44 -6.64
C LEU A 36 -11.33 24.53 -5.44
N CYS A 37 -10.21 23.79 -5.46
CA CYS A 37 -9.78 22.98 -4.33
C CYS A 37 -9.10 23.79 -3.23
N GLN A 38 -8.66 25.02 -3.49
CA GLN A 38 -7.77 25.80 -2.64
C GLN A 38 -6.44 25.04 -2.38
N LYS A 39 -5.87 24.46 -3.45
CA LYS A 39 -4.67 23.64 -3.44
C LYS A 39 -3.61 24.21 -4.38
N ASN A 40 -2.34 23.96 -4.05
CA ASN A 40 -1.21 24.49 -4.83
C ASN A 40 -0.69 23.47 -5.87
N GLY A 41 -1.15 22.22 -5.82
CA GLY A 41 -0.67 21.14 -6.70
C GLY A 41 0.77 20.74 -6.43
N ASP A 42 1.29 21.02 -5.22
CA ASP A 42 2.66 20.73 -4.81
C ASP A 42 2.84 19.36 -4.15
N ARG A 43 1.73 18.67 -3.93
CA ARG A 43 1.74 17.34 -3.28
C ARG A 43 0.87 16.35 -4.04
N PRO A 44 1.22 15.06 -4.05
CA PRO A 44 0.37 14.01 -4.60
C PRO A 44 -1.04 14.03 -4.00
N THR A 45 -1.16 14.38 -2.72
CA THR A 45 -2.43 14.50 -2.00
C THR A 45 -3.34 15.59 -2.58
N ASP A 46 -2.80 16.67 -3.15
CA ASP A 46 -3.59 17.72 -3.80
C ASP A 46 -4.27 17.20 -5.07
N ILE A 47 -3.62 16.26 -5.75
CA ILE A 47 -4.19 15.58 -6.91
C ILE A 47 -5.18 14.50 -6.46
N SER A 48 -4.77 13.62 -5.55
CA SER A 48 -5.57 12.47 -5.10
C SER A 48 -6.83 12.87 -4.33
N PHE A 49 -6.77 13.92 -3.51
CA PHE A 49 -7.89 14.41 -2.68
C PHE A 49 -8.47 15.75 -3.13
N GLY A 50 -7.83 16.43 -4.09
CA GLY A 50 -8.31 17.65 -4.71
C GLY A 50 -8.96 17.42 -6.06
N LEU A 51 -8.15 17.11 -7.07
CA LEU A 51 -8.60 16.94 -8.46
C LEU A 51 -9.38 15.63 -8.65
N GLY A 52 -8.82 14.51 -8.22
CA GLY A 52 -9.38 13.18 -8.43
C GLY A 52 -10.84 13.04 -7.97
N PRO A 53 -11.21 13.45 -6.74
CA PRO A 53 -12.59 13.37 -6.28
C PRO A 53 -13.59 14.19 -7.08
N ARG A 54 -13.16 15.30 -7.69
CA ARG A 54 -14.00 16.15 -8.54
C ARG A 54 -14.28 15.50 -9.87
N ILE A 55 -13.23 15.01 -10.52
CA ILE A 55 -13.36 14.27 -11.79
C ILE A 55 -14.19 13.01 -11.61
N ASN A 56 -13.88 12.22 -10.55
CA ASN A 56 -14.63 11.01 -10.23
C ASN A 56 -16.08 11.27 -9.83
N ALA A 57 -16.41 12.46 -9.30
CA ALA A 57 -17.79 12.80 -8.96
C ALA A 57 -18.67 12.89 -10.20
N VAL A 58 -18.11 13.32 -11.33
CA VAL A 58 -18.86 13.43 -12.58
C VAL A 58 -19.37 12.06 -13.04
N SER A 59 -18.50 11.06 -13.14
CA SER A 59 -18.92 9.71 -13.53
C SER A 59 -19.90 9.07 -12.53
N ARG A 60 -19.73 9.37 -11.23
CA ARG A 60 -20.59 8.83 -10.17
C ARG A 60 -22.00 9.42 -10.16
N ILE A 61 -22.16 10.68 -10.59
CA ILE A 61 -23.42 11.43 -10.53
C ILE A 61 -24.12 11.48 -11.90
N GLN A 62 -23.34 11.56 -12.99
CA GLN A 62 -23.86 11.76 -14.34
C GLN A 62 -23.67 10.53 -15.23
N GLY A 63 -22.89 9.53 -14.78
CA GLY A 63 -22.56 8.33 -15.56
C GLY A 63 -21.44 8.53 -16.57
N ASP A 64 -21.37 9.69 -17.23
CA ASP A 64 -20.39 10.01 -18.27
C ASP A 64 -19.45 11.15 -17.83
N ALA A 65 -18.16 10.90 -17.92
CA ALA A 65 -17.10 11.86 -17.58
C ALA A 65 -16.27 12.32 -18.78
N ARG A 66 -16.71 12.09 -20.01
CA ARG A 66 -15.97 12.48 -21.24
C ARG A 66 -15.64 13.95 -21.29
N PHE A 67 -16.53 14.83 -20.83
CA PHE A 67 -16.24 16.26 -20.78
C PHE A 67 -15.11 16.64 -19.81
N CYS A 68 -14.77 15.79 -18.85
CA CYS A 68 -13.58 16.01 -18.01
C CYS A 68 -12.28 15.92 -18.84
N VAL A 69 -12.25 15.13 -19.91
CA VAL A 69 -11.11 15.12 -20.84
C VAL A 69 -10.98 16.48 -21.50
N GLU A 70 -12.10 17.03 -21.99
CA GLU A 70 -12.15 18.39 -22.57
C GLU A 70 -11.68 19.44 -21.53
N LEU A 71 -12.20 19.38 -20.31
CA LEU A 71 -11.77 20.27 -19.21
C LEU A 71 -10.26 20.24 -18.98
N LEU A 72 -9.65 19.05 -18.98
CA LEU A 72 -8.22 18.88 -18.69
C LEU A 72 -7.31 19.24 -19.87
N THR A 73 -7.83 19.25 -21.09
CA THR A 73 -7.04 19.43 -22.32
C THR A 73 -7.29 20.75 -23.05
N SER A 74 -8.44 21.38 -22.85
CA SER A 74 -8.81 22.64 -23.52
C SER A 74 -7.91 23.80 -23.09
N SER A 75 -7.60 24.68 -24.03
CA SER A 75 -6.95 25.97 -23.82
C SER A 75 -7.93 27.17 -23.75
N ASP A 76 -9.21 26.96 -24.09
CA ASP A 76 -10.25 27.98 -24.03
C ASP A 76 -10.68 28.26 -22.60
N GLN A 77 -10.35 29.45 -22.09
CA GLN A 77 -10.61 29.87 -20.71
C GLN A 77 -12.10 29.90 -20.36
N LYS A 78 -12.96 30.34 -21.31
CA LYS A 78 -14.40 30.40 -21.10
C LYS A 78 -14.98 29.00 -20.95
N ARG A 79 -14.64 28.13 -21.89
CA ARG A 79 -15.07 26.72 -21.89
C ARG A 79 -14.58 25.98 -20.65
N VAL A 80 -13.32 26.15 -20.27
CA VAL A 80 -12.74 25.61 -19.05
C VAL A 80 -13.50 26.05 -17.80
N SER A 81 -13.88 27.33 -17.71
CA SER A 81 -14.63 27.84 -16.56
C SER A 81 -16.02 27.23 -16.44
N GLU A 82 -16.71 27.05 -17.58
CA GLU A 82 -18.02 26.39 -17.63
C GLU A 82 -17.91 24.92 -17.16
N LEU A 83 -17.00 24.14 -17.75
CA LEU A 83 -16.80 22.72 -17.43
C LEU A 83 -16.33 22.51 -15.98
N ALA A 84 -15.48 23.39 -15.47
CA ALA A 84 -15.02 23.32 -14.08
C ALA A 84 -16.18 23.59 -13.09
N THR A 85 -17.11 24.49 -13.45
CA THR A 85 -18.31 24.76 -12.63
C THR A 85 -19.23 23.56 -12.59
N VAL A 86 -19.47 22.88 -13.72
CA VAL A 86 -20.27 21.64 -13.80
C VAL A 86 -19.60 20.54 -12.97
N THR A 87 -18.27 20.41 -13.05
CA THR A 87 -17.50 19.44 -12.28
C THR A 87 -17.63 19.67 -10.77
N GLU A 88 -17.54 20.93 -10.32
CA GLU A 88 -17.69 21.28 -8.89
C GLU A 88 -19.12 21.06 -8.39
N LEU A 89 -20.12 21.31 -9.22
CA LEU A 89 -21.52 21.03 -8.91
C LEU A 89 -21.74 19.52 -8.69
N ALA A 90 -21.21 18.68 -9.60
CA ALA A 90 -21.26 17.23 -9.47
C ALA A 90 -20.56 16.77 -8.17
N ASN A 91 -19.41 17.34 -7.84
CA ASN A 91 -18.69 17.03 -6.60
C ASN A 91 -19.48 17.44 -5.33
N THR A 92 -20.15 18.59 -5.38
CA THR A 92 -21.02 19.06 -4.28
C THR A 92 -22.20 18.12 -4.07
N ARG A 93 -22.86 17.70 -5.17
CA ARG A 93 -23.96 16.74 -5.13
C ARG A 93 -23.49 15.36 -4.62
N ARG A 94 -22.36 14.88 -5.09
CA ARG A 94 -21.73 13.64 -4.58
C ARG A 94 -21.51 13.70 -3.07
N LYS A 95 -20.98 14.82 -2.54
CA LYS A 95 -20.75 15.00 -1.09
C LYS A 95 -22.05 14.98 -0.30
N SER A 96 -23.12 15.61 -0.81
CA SER A 96 -24.43 15.58 -0.17
C SER A 96 -24.99 14.17 -0.11
N LEU A 97 -25.04 13.47 -1.25
CA LEU A 97 -25.52 12.08 -1.32
C LEU A 97 -24.72 11.14 -0.42
N GLN A 98 -23.38 11.27 -0.43
CA GLN A 98 -22.51 10.47 0.44
C GLN A 98 -22.86 10.69 1.92
N LYS A 99 -23.10 11.94 2.34
CA LYS A 99 -23.45 12.28 3.72
C LYS A 99 -24.83 11.71 4.11
N ASP A 100 -25.80 11.79 3.21
CA ASP A 100 -27.15 11.28 3.46
C ASP A 100 -27.14 9.75 3.58
N VAL A 101 -26.47 9.05 2.66
CA VAL A 101 -26.30 7.59 2.74
C VAL A 101 -25.53 7.20 4.01
N ALA A 102 -24.43 7.87 4.34
CA ALA A 102 -23.64 7.58 5.54
C ALA A 102 -24.49 7.72 6.82
N ARG A 103 -25.34 8.74 6.92
CA ARG A 103 -26.26 8.93 8.05
C ARG A 103 -27.25 7.78 8.18
N GLN A 104 -27.88 7.36 7.07
CA GLN A 104 -28.82 6.24 7.06
C GLN A 104 -28.14 4.92 7.40
N VAL A 105 -26.94 4.67 6.86
CA VAL A 105 -26.12 3.50 7.20
C VAL A 105 -25.77 3.48 8.68
N THR A 106 -25.35 4.60 9.27
CA THR A 106 -25.06 4.69 10.70
C THR A 106 -26.29 4.38 11.55
N GLN A 107 -27.47 4.85 11.13
CA GLN A 107 -28.73 4.53 11.80
C GLN A 107 -29.06 3.03 11.73
N LYS A 108 -28.90 2.40 10.56
CA LYS A 108 -29.11 0.94 10.42
C LYS A 108 -28.07 0.14 11.23
N LEU A 109 -26.81 0.58 11.26
CA LEU A 109 -25.76 -0.06 12.06
C LEU A 109 -26.03 0.00 13.57
N SER A 110 -26.62 1.09 14.07
CA SER A 110 -26.96 1.20 15.50
C SER A 110 -28.03 0.20 15.94
N GLN A 111 -28.76 -0.40 15.00
CA GLN A 111 -29.80 -1.42 15.25
C GLN A 111 -29.26 -2.85 15.01
N MET A 112 -28.02 -3.00 14.51
CA MET A 112 -27.42 -4.31 14.25
C MET A 112 -26.58 -4.79 15.44
N ASP A 113 -26.65 -6.08 15.71
CA ASP A 113 -25.70 -6.72 16.60
C ASP A 113 -24.39 -7.00 15.88
N LEU A 114 -23.42 -6.08 16.04
CA LEU A 114 -22.10 -6.22 15.47
C LEU A 114 -21.28 -7.34 16.13
N SER A 115 -21.66 -7.85 17.31
CA SER A 115 -20.91 -8.94 17.97
C SER A 115 -21.01 -10.25 17.19
N THR A 116 -22.12 -10.46 16.50
CA THR A 116 -22.39 -11.67 15.70
C THR A 116 -22.18 -11.48 14.19
N THR A 117 -22.01 -10.24 13.74
CA THR A 117 -21.88 -9.87 12.31
C THR A 117 -20.42 -9.81 11.90
N SER A 118 -19.98 -10.70 11.01
CA SER A 118 -18.60 -10.71 10.46
C SER A 118 -18.48 -9.85 9.20
N VAL A 119 -19.49 -9.84 8.34
CA VAL A 119 -19.61 -9.02 7.13
C VAL A 119 -20.88 -8.17 7.25
N ILE A 120 -20.75 -6.86 7.13
CA ILE A 120 -21.88 -5.94 7.12
C ILE A 120 -22.50 -5.94 5.73
N VAL A 121 -23.77 -6.34 5.61
CA VAL A 121 -24.55 -6.27 4.37
C VAL A 121 -25.78 -5.44 4.66
N LEU A 122 -25.92 -4.29 3.98
CA LEU A 122 -27.06 -3.39 4.14
C LEU A 122 -27.63 -3.00 2.79
N THR A 123 -28.94 -2.85 2.77
CA THR A 123 -29.69 -2.50 1.56
C THR A 123 -30.66 -1.35 1.81
N ASP A 124 -30.90 -0.57 0.77
CA ASP A 124 -31.93 0.48 0.79
C ASP A 124 -32.28 0.91 -0.64
N PRO A 125 -33.56 1.05 -1.00
CA PRO A 125 -33.98 1.46 -2.33
C PRO A 125 -33.63 2.92 -2.66
N GLN A 126 -33.41 3.77 -1.69
CA GLN A 126 -33.13 5.20 -1.88
C GLN A 126 -31.62 5.52 -2.00
N TRP A 127 -30.77 4.53 -1.88
CA TRP A 127 -29.33 4.77 -1.94
C TRP A 127 -28.80 4.93 -3.37
N ALA A 128 -28.18 6.06 -3.62
CA ALA A 128 -27.53 6.31 -4.89
C ALA A 128 -26.29 5.42 -5.09
N VAL A 129 -26.32 4.51 -6.07
CA VAL A 129 -25.28 3.49 -6.34
C VAL A 129 -23.89 4.11 -6.46
N GLY A 130 -23.78 5.29 -7.10
CA GLY A 130 -22.50 5.96 -7.35
C GLY A 130 -21.69 6.35 -6.10
N VAL A 131 -22.32 6.41 -4.92
CA VAL A 131 -21.63 6.77 -3.65
C VAL A 131 -21.47 5.61 -2.68
N LEU A 132 -22.10 4.44 -2.94
CA LEU A 132 -22.08 3.29 -2.02
C LEU A 132 -20.67 2.83 -1.69
N GLY A 133 -19.78 2.77 -2.69
CA GLY A 133 -18.40 2.36 -2.47
C GLY A 133 -17.58 3.31 -1.58
N LEU A 134 -17.96 4.59 -1.51
CA LEU A 134 -17.32 5.55 -0.61
C LEU A 134 -17.78 5.34 0.84
N VAL A 135 -19.09 5.15 1.02
CA VAL A 135 -19.66 4.90 2.35
C VAL A 135 -19.26 3.52 2.87
N ALA A 136 -19.30 2.47 2.02
CA ALA A 136 -18.85 1.14 2.39
C ALA A 136 -17.38 1.13 2.85
N GLY A 137 -16.50 1.91 2.18
CA GLY A 137 -15.11 2.07 2.60
C GLY A 137 -14.95 2.73 3.96
N GLN A 138 -15.73 3.75 4.24
CA GLN A 138 -15.75 4.41 5.54
C GLN A 138 -16.23 3.44 6.63
N VAL A 139 -17.35 2.78 6.43
CA VAL A 139 -17.89 1.81 7.40
C VAL A 139 -16.93 0.65 7.65
N ALA A 140 -16.28 0.13 6.61
CA ALA A 140 -15.31 -0.93 6.77
C ALA A 140 -14.11 -0.50 7.63
N GLN A 141 -13.62 0.73 7.46
CA GLN A 141 -12.55 1.30 8.29
C GLN A 141 -13.00 1.53 9.74
N ASP A 142 -14.19 2.10 9.92
CA ASP A 142 -14.71 2.44 11.26
C ASP A 142 -15.03 1.19 12.08
N THR A 143 -15.52 0.11 11.43
CA THR A 143 -15.97 -1.11 12.12
C THR A 143 -14.94 -2.24 12.11
N GLY A 144 -13.88 -2.14 11.28
CA GLY A 144 -12.94 -3.22 11.07
C GLY A 144 -13.53 -4.45 10.34
N ARG A 145 -14.69 -4.30 9.65
CA ARG A 145 -15.42 -5.39 8.99
C ARG A 145 -15.60 -5.15 7.50
N PRO A 146 -15.50 -6.17 6.66
CA PRO A 146 -15.93 -6.06 5.27
C PRO A 146 -17.37 -5.58 5.19
N THR A 147 -17.64 -4.61 4.31
CA THR A 147 -18.93 -3.95 4.20
C THR A 147 -19.44 -3.96 2.77
N ILE A 148 -20.66 -4.39 2.58
CA ILE A 148 -21.41 -4.47 1.33
C ILE A 148 -22.63 -3.58 1.45
N LEU A 149 -22.75 -2.58 0.60
CA LEU A 149 -23.92 -1.70 0.52
C LEU A 149 -24.58 -1.84 -0.84
N LEU A 150 -25.87 -2.09 -0.86
CA LEU A 150 -26.66 -2.36 -2.06
C LEU A 150 -27.84 -1.41 -2.15
N SER A 151 -28.13 -0.94 -3.36
CA SER A 151 -29.38 -0.26 -3.70
C SER A 151 -30.33 -1.26 -4.36
N THR A 152 -31.57 -1.26 -3.91
CA THR A 152 -32.67 -2.05 -4.51
C THR A 152 -33.56 -1.20 -5.42
N GLU A 153 -33.06 -0.02 -5.83
CA GLU A 153 -33.76 0.81 -6.82
C GLU A 153 -33.98 0.04 -8.12
N VAL A 154 -35.20 0.04 -8.61
CA VAL A 154 -35.52 -0.58 -9.91
C VAL A 154 -34.91 0.29 -10.99
N VAL A 155 -33.77 -0.11 -11.53
CA VAL A 155 -33.21 0.49 -12.75
C VAL A 155 -33.73 -0.33 -13.91
N GLU A 156 -34.60 0.26 -14.73
CA GLU A 156 -34.90 -0.28 -16.05
C GLU A 156 -33.59 -0.46 -16.80
N GLU A 157 -33.36 -1.64 -17.37
CA GLU A 157 -32.10 -1.92 -18.09
C GLU A 157 -31.99 -0.97 -19.28
N ASP A 158 -31.12 0.02 -19.19
CA ASP A 158 -30.66 0.74 -20.38
C ASP A 158 -29.88 -0.24 -21.26
N ASN A 159 -30.49 -0.61 -22.38
CA ASN A 159 -29.98 -1.51 -23.41
C ASN A 159 -28.76 -0.97 -24.20
N GLU A 160 -28.02 0.04 -23.67
CA GLU A 160 -26.98 0.74 -24.42
C GLU A 160 -25.54 0.26 -24.17
N THR A 161 -25.29 -0.88 -23.53
CA THR A 161 -23.92 -1.41 -23.42
C THR A 161 -23.76 -2.84 -23.90
N ARG A 162 -24.33 -3.16 -25.08
CA ARG A 162 -23.80 -4.28 -25.87
C ARG A 162 -22.65 -3.74 -26.73
N GLY A 163 -21.45 -4.08 -26.35
CA GLY A 163 -20.26 -3.88 -27.16
C GLY A 163 -20.44 -4.54 -28.52
N GLN A 164 -20.07 -3.82 -29.57
CA GLN A 164 -19.96 -4.34 -30.93
C GLN A 164 -18.98 -5.52 -30.95
N GLY A 165 -19.49 -6.70 -31.18
CA GLY A 165 -18.77 -7.91 -31.49
C GLY A 165 -19.68 -8.82 -32.27
N ASP A 166 -19.32 -8.98 -33.54
CA ASP A 166 -19.74 -10.01 -34.52
C ASP A 166 -21.22 -10.10 -34.91
N LYS A 167 -21.51 -9.52 -36.08
CA LYS A 167 -22.66 -9.82 -36.87
C LYS A 167 -22.44 -11.16 -37.60
N GLU A 168 -22.96 -12.24 -37.08
CA GLU A 168 -23.26 -13.41 -37.88
C GLU A 168 -24.74 -13.42 -38.27
N ASN A 169 -24.98 -13.52 -39.59
CA ASN A 169 -26.26 -13.67 -40.20
C ASN A 169 -26.93 -14.96 -39.72
N ILE A 170 -28.10 -14.86 -39.11
CA ILE A 170 -28.98 -16.00 -38.89
C ILE A 170 -30.26 -15.77 -39.68
N ASP A 171 -30.51 -16.73 -40.57
CA ASP A 171 -31.61 -16.86 -41.51
C ASP A 171 -32.97 -16.94 -40.80
N LEU A 172 -33.94 -16.15 -41.28
CA LEU A 172 -35.30 -16.09 -40.78
C LEU A 172 -36.17 -17.10 -41.53
N SER A 173 -36.34 -18.29 -40.95
CA SER A 173 -37.50 -19.13 -41.32
C SER A 173 -37.87 -20.10 -40.20
N SER A 174 -38.80 -19.74 -39.33
CA SER A 174 -39.73 -20.70 -38.67
C SER A 174 -40.82 -19.97 -37.87
N SER A 175 -42.00 -20.43 -38.06
CA SER A 175 -43.36 -20.25 -37.53
C SER A 175 -43.57 -19.54 -36.19
N PRO A 176 -44.68 -18.79 -35.99
CA PRO A 176 -45.00 -18.06 -34.78
C PRO A 176 -45.46 -19.00 -33.65
N THR A 177 -44.62 -19.11 -32.62
CA THR A 177 -45.06 -19.62 -31.32
C THR A 177 -45.82 -18.52 -30.58
N PRO A 178 -46.88 -18.83 -29.79
CA PRO A 178 -47.64 -17.82 -29.05
C PRO A 178 -46.76 -17.13 -28.00
N PRO A 179 -46.97 -15.83 -27.74
CA PRO A 179 -46.17 -15.09 -26.79
C PRO A 179 -46.37 -15.65 -25.38
N ILE A 180 -45.36 -16.30 -24.84
CA ILE A 180 -45.25 -16.57 -23.40
C ILE A 180 -45.07 -15.20 -22.76
N SER A 181 -46.03 -14.79 -21.92
CA SER A 181 -45.88 -13.56 -21.12
C SER A 181 -44.53 -13.56 -20.42
N PRO A 182 -43.71 -12.52 -20.60
CA PRO A 182 -42.41 -12.48 -19.93
C PRO A 182 -42.66 -12.53 -18.42
N SER A 183 -42.06 -13.53 -17.77
CA SER A 183 -42.00 -13.57 -16.32
C SER A 183 -41.38 -12.24 -15.86
N PRO A 184 -41.92 -11.58 -14.82
CA PRO A 184 -41.36 -10.30 -14.36
C PRO A 184 -39.88 -10.48 -14.09
N ALA A 185 -39.06 -9.60 -14.67
CA ALA A 185 -37.62 -9.63 -14.49
C ALA A 185 -37.29 -9.58 -12.98
N PRO A 186 -36.35 -10.40 -12.47
CA PRO A 186 -36.05 -10.42 -11.05
C PRO A 186 -35.55 -9.05 -10.58
N LEU A 187 -36.07 -8.58 -9.47
CA LEU A 187 -35.66 -7.32 -8.85
C LEU A 187 -34.20 -7.45 -8.40
N LEU A 188 -33.31 -6.66 -8.98
CA LEU A 188 -31.88 -6.70 -8.73
C LEU A 188 -31.42 -5.61 -7.75
N ALA A 189 -30.72 -6.00 -6.72
CA ALA A 189 -29.95 -5.12 -5.88
C ALA A 189 -28.54 -4.93 -6.46
N ARG A 190 -28.08 -3.69 -6.61
CA ARG A 190 -26.75 -3.34 -7.15
C ARG A 190 -25.95 -2.52 -6.16
N GLY A 191 -24.65 -2.77 -6.02
CA GLY A 191 -23.84 -1.99 -5.11
C GLY A 191 -22.38 -2.28 -5.10
N SER A 192 -21.78 -1.91 -3.98
CA SER A 192 -20.34 -1.93 -3.80
C SER A 192 -19.96 -2.58 -2.48
N ALA A 193 -18.90 -3.34 -2.52
CA ALA A 193 -18.26 -3.96 -1.37
C ALA A 193 -16.88 -3.38 -1.11
N ARG A 194 -16.51 -3.24 0.15
CA ARG A 194 -15.17 -2.81 0.60
C ARG A 194 -14.70 -3.70 1.73
N SER A 195 -13.40 -3.95 1.75
CA SER A 195 -12.77 -4.81 2.75
C SER A 195 -11.78 -4.05 3.62
N VAL A 196 -11.36 -4.73 4.68
CA VAL A 196 -10.23 -4.37 5.53
C VAL A 196 -8.99 -5.17 5.10
N ASN A 197 -7.80 -4.70 5.43
CA ASN A 197 -6.53 -5.25 4.93
C ASN A 197 -6.31 -6.75 5.22
N SER A 198 -7.01 -7.31 6.19
CA SER A 198 -6.87 -8.71 6.60
C SER A 198 -7.81 -9.70 5.88
N VAL A 199 -8.72 -9.21 5.02
CA VAL A 199 -9.75 -10.03 4.38
C VAL A 199 -9.74 -9.83 2.87
N ASP A 200 -9.48 -10.90 2.11
CA ASP A 200 -9.60 -10.92 0.65
C ASP A 200 -11.10 -11.00 0.25
N LEU A 201 -11.67 -9.84 0.01
CA LEU A 201 -13.09 -9.71 -0.35
C LEU A 201 -13.42 -10.39 -1.69
N TYR A 202 -12.49 -10.38 -2.64
CA TYR A 202 -12.72 -11.02 -3.94
C TYR A 202 -12.96 -12.52 -3.77
N LYS A 203 -12.08 -13.21 -3.02
CA LYS A 203 -12.25 -14.63 -2.74
C LYS A 203 -13.51 -14.93 -1.94
N LEU A 204 -13.82 -14.06 -0.96
CA LEU A 204 -14.99 -14.20 -0.10
C LEU A 204 -16.28 -14.11 -0.91
N VAL A 205 -16.40 -13.11 -1.81
CA VAL A 205 -17.59 -12.93 -2.66
C VAL A 205 -17.65 -13.98 -3.76
N LYS A 206 -16.51 -14.34 -4.37
CA LYS A 206 -16.43 -15.36 -5.42
C LYS A 206 -16.94 -16.73 -4.97
N ALA A 207 -16.71 -17.10 -3.73
CA ALA A 207 -17.22 -18.36 -3.20
C ALA A 207 -18.76 -18.43 -3.13
N GLN A 208 -19.44 -17.27 -3.22
CA GLN A 208 -20.90 -17.13 -3.27
C GLN A 208 -21.40 -16.71 -4.67
N GLU A 209 -20.58 -16.89 -5.72
CA GLU A 209 -20.88 -16.45 -7.09
C GLU A 209 -22.22 -17.02 -7.61
N HIS A 210 -22.58 -18.22 -7.19
CA HIS A 210 -23.83 -18.90 -7.58
C HIS A 210 -25.10 -18.18 -7.10
N LEU A 211 -25.01 -17.29 -6.11
CA LEU A 211 -26.12 -16.46 -5.61
C LEU A 211 -26.18 -15.10 -6.29
N LEU A 212 -25.14 -14.72 -7.03
CA LEU A 212 -24.99 -13.41 -7.62
C LEU A 212 -25.45 -13.40 -9.08
N HIS A 213 -26.04 -12.28 -9.52
CA HIS A 213 -26.31 -12.05 -10.92
C HIS A 213 -25.02 -11.61 -11.66
N ARG A 214 -24.22 -10.73 -11.05
CA ARG A 214 -22.94 -10.26 -11.60
C ARG A 214 -22.02 -9.80 -10.48
N PHE A 215 -20.72 -10.03 -10.68
CA PHE A 215 -19.72 -9.63 -9.71
C PHE A 215 -18.37 -9.36 -10.39
N GLY A 216 -17.58 -8.43 -9.82
CA GLY A 216 -16.23 -8.14 -10.28
C GLY A 216 -15.49 -7.24 -9.29
N GLY A 217 -14.17 -7.35 -9.26
CA GLY A 217 -13.36 -6.53 -8.36
C GLY A 217 -11.97 -7.10 -8.06
N HIS A 218 -11.42 -6.66 -6.96
CA HIS A 218 -10.12 -7.09 -6.43
C HIS A 218 -10.20 -7.33 -4.91
N PRO A 219 -9.10 -7.76 -4.23
CA PRO A 219 -9.12 -8.14 -2.82
C PRO A 219 -9.73 -7.12 -1.86
N PHE A 220 -9.66 -5.82 -2.16
CA PHE A 220 -10.12 -4.76 -1.26
C PHE A 220 -11.42 -4.08 -1.69
N ALA A 221 -11.87 -4.30 -2.92
CA ALA A 221 -13.05 -3.63 -3.45
C ALA A 221 -13.72 -4.48 -4.54
N ALA A 222 -15.05 -4.61 -4.47
CA ALA A 222 -15.83 -5.28 -5.48
C ALA A 222 -17.13 -4.52 -5.77
N GLY A 223 -17.64 -4.71 -7.00
CA GLY A 223 -18.99 -4.36 -7.40
C GLY A 223 -19.79 -5.64 -7.59
N LEU A 224 -21.06 -5.65 -7.21
CA LEU A 224 -21.92 -6.82 -7.37
C LEU A 224 -23.37 -6.44 -7.64
N SER A 225 -24.09 -7.35 -8.27
CA SER A 225 -25.53 -7.34 -8.36
C SER A 225 -26.09 -8.70 -7.98
N ILE A 226 -27.22 -8.71 -7.29
CA ILE A 226 -27.85 -9.90 -6.72
C ILE A 226 -29.37 -9.76 -6.79
N SER A 227 -30.07 -10.86 -7.01
CA SER A 227 -31.54 -10.87 -6.87
C SER A 227 -31.94 -10.55 -5.42
N VAL A 228 -32.91 -9.69 -5.24
CA VAL A 228 -33.42 -9.33 -3.90
C VAL A 228 -33.83 -10.56 -3.10
N GLU A 229 -34.35 -11.58 -3.77
CA GLU A 229 -34.75 -12.86 -3.15
C GLU A 229 -33.57 -13.63 -2.54
N ASN A 230 -32.36 -13.46 -3.10
CA ASN A 230 -31.14 -14.13 -2.64
C ASN A 230 -30.38 -13.37 -1.55
N LEU A 231 -30.80 -12.14 -1.18
CA LEU A 231 -30.06 -11.27 -0.26
C LEU A 231 -29.85 -11.89 1.12
N ASP A 232 -30.90 -12.49 1.68
CA ASP A 232 -30.81 -13.10 3.02
C ASP A 232 -29.90 -14.32 3.01
N LEU A 233 -30.03 -15.16 2.00
CA LEU A 233 -29.18 -16.35 1.83
C LEU A 233 -27.72 -15.95 1.63
N PHE A 234 -27.45 -14.97 0.78
CA PHE A 234 -26.12 -14.43 0.57
C PHE A 234 -25.53 -13.84 1.86
N THR A 235 -26.32 -13.06 2.59
CA THR A 235 -25.87 -12.45 3.84
C THR A 235 -25.48 -13.49 4.89
N GLN A 236 -26.27 -14.56 5.01
CA GLN A 236 -25.95 -15.67 5.92
C GLN A 236 -24.71 -16.43 5.45
N ALA A 237 -24.64 -16.79 4.18
CA ALA A 237 -23.55 -17.57 3.60
C ALA A 237 -22.18 -16.86 3.70
N ILE A 238 -22.14 -15.56 3.35
CA ILE A 238 -20.89 -14.78 3.40
C ILE A 238 -20.40 -14.56 4.83
N ASN A 239 -21.32 -14.37 5.78
CA ASN A 239 -20.99 -14.26 7.20
C ASN A 239 -20.48 -15.59 7.78
N GLN A 240 -21.12 -16.69 7.44
CA GLN A 240 -20.68 -18.04 7.85
C GLN A 240 -19.29 -18.36 7.30
N GLN A 241 -19.07 -18.08 6.03
CA GLN A 241 -17.78 -18.31 5.38
C GLN A 241 -16.65 -17.52 6.04
N LEU A 242 -16.86 -16.21 6.29
CA LEU A 242 -15.81 -15.41 6.95
C LEU A 242 -15.53 -15.91 8.36
N ARG A 243 -16.54 -16.33 9.13
CA ARG A 243 -16.35 -16.95 10.45
C ARG A 243 -15.53 -18.23 10.38
N GLN A 244 -15.76 -19.07 9.37
CA GLN A 244 -14.96 -20.29 9.16
C GLN A 244 -13.50 -19.97 8.86
N ILE A 245 -13.24 -18.98 7.98
CA ILE A 245 -11.88 -18.57 7.61
C ILE A 245 -11.12 -17.96 8.80
N THR A 246 -11.80 -17.20 9.64
CA THR A 246 -11.19 -16.45 10.75
C THR A 246 -11.23 -17.18 12.08
N GLY A 247 -11.75 -18.40 12.13
CA GLY A 247 -11.94 -19.15 13.39
C GLY A 247 -12.89 -18.43 14.37
N GLY A 248 -13.81 -17.60 13.86
CA GLY A 248 -14.77 -16.83 14.67
C GLY A 248 -14.22 -15.54 15.28
N THR A 249 -12.92 -15.27 15.15
CA THR A 249 -12.30 -14.07 15.70
C THR A 249 -11.92 -13.12 14.56
N MET A 250 -12.52 -11.93 14.52
CA MET A 250 -12.13 -10.93 13.52
C MET A 250 -10.70 -10.43 13.82
N PRO A 251 -9.81 -10.45 12.82
CA PRO A 251 -8.46 -9.94 13.00
C PRO A 251 -8.53 -8.45 13.38
N LYS A 252 -7.87 -8.07 14.47
CA LYS A 252 -7.78 -6.68 14.89
C LYS A 252 -7.02 -5.89 13.81
N PRO A 253 -7.46 -4.67 13.46
CA PRO A 253 -6.73 -3.82 12.53
C PRO A 253 -5.29 -3.63 13.03
N LYS A 254 -4.32 -4.02 12.23
CA LYS A 254 -2.90 -3.77 12.51
C LYS A 254 -2.48 -2.50 11.78
N VAL A 255 -1.88 -1.57 12.49
CA VAL A 255 -1.21 -0.41 11.90
C VAL A 255 0.28 -0.67 11.99
N GLU A 256 0.94 -0.77 10.85
CA GLU A 256 2.39 -0.94 10.76
C GLU A 256 3.07 0.42 10.81
N ALA A 257 4.22 0.49 11.48
CA ALA A 257 5.08 1.66 11.53
C ALA A 257 6.39 1.35 10.81
N ASP A 258 6.92 2.34 10.10
CA ASP A 258 8.15 2.20 9.30
C ASP A 258 9.40 2.46 10.13
N LEU A 259 9.30 3.31 11.16
CA LEU A 259 10.44 3.72 11.99
C LEU A 259 10.00 3.95 13.44
N VAL A 260 10.83 3.53 14.39
CA VAL A 260 10.68 3.89 15.82
C VAL A 260 11.50 5.13 16.09
N VAL A 261 10.90 6.16 16.66
CA VAL A 261 11.54 7.43 16.98
C VAL A 261 11.17 7.89 18.38
N THR A 262 11.98 8.78 18.94
CA THR A 262 11.68 9.55 20.16
C THR A 262 11.10 10.92 19.79
N VAL A 263 10.52 11.63 20.77
CA VAL A 263 10.04 12.99 20.52
C VAL A 263 11.21 13.95 20.21
N ALA A 264 12.40 13.69 20.72
CA ALA A 264 13.61 14.48 20.43
C ALA A 264 14.07 14.35 18.97
N ASP A 265 13.77 13.22 18.31
CA ASP A 265 14.12 12.99 16.91
C ASP A 265 13.21 13.79 15.94
N LEU A 266 12.03 14.24 16.41
CA LEU A 266 11.09 14.99 15.60
C LEU A 266 11.64 16.38 15.29
N SER A 267 12.28 16.52 14.15
CA SER A 267 12.99 17.73 13.75
C SER A 267 12.76 18.10 12.29
N LYS A 268 13.27 19.26 11.90
CA LYS A 268 13.33 19.69 10.51
C LYS A 268 14.19 18.74 9.68
N GLU A 269 15.27 18.27 10.25
CA GLU A 269 16.24 17.37 9.60
C GLU A 269 15.56 16.05 9.25
N LEU A 270 14.90 15.41 10.22
CA LEU A 270 14.12 14.19 9.96
C LEU A 270 13.03 14.42 8.90
N PHE A 271 12.33 15.56 8.96
CA PHE A 271 11.33 15.89 7.93
C PHE A 271 11.93 15.97 6.54
N LEU A 272 13.10 16.60 6.38
CA LEU A 272 13.77 16.73 5.09
C LEU A 272 14.26 15.38 4.55
N GLU A 273 14.74 14.49 5.42
CA GLU A 273 15.12 13.13 5.05
C GLU A 273 13.91 12.31 4.59
N LEU A 274 12.81 12.32 5.36
CA LEU A 274 11.57 11.66 4.97
C LEU A 274 11.00 12.23 3.66
N LYS A 275 11.20 13.51 3.41
CA LYS A 275 10.78 14.17 2.17
C LYS A 275 11.49 13.63 0.92
N LEU A 276 12.68 13.05 1.06
CA LEU A 276 13.38 12.39 -0.05
C LEU A 276 12.61 11.17 -0.58
N LEU A 277 11.70 10.61 0.21
CA LEU A 277 10.83 9.51 -0.20
C LEU A 277 9.63 9.97 -1.03
N GLU A 278 9.35 11.28 -1.09
CA GLU A 278 8.28 11.82 -1.93
C GLU A 278 8.53 11.59 -3.44
N PRO A 279 7.48 11.54 -4.25
CA PRO A 279 6.07 11.71 -3.93
C PRO A 279 5.44 10.44 -3.33
N CYS A 280 4.79 10.59 -2.18
CA CYS A 280 4.06 9.51 -1.53
C CYS A 280 2.69 9.28 -2.18
N GLY A 281 2.22 8.04 -2.14
CA GLY A 281 0.93 7.64 -2.72
C GLY A 281 0.74 6.12 -2.68
N MET A 282 -0.11 5.58 -3.56
CA MET A 282 -0.29 4.13 -3.67
C MET A 282 1.03 3.46 -4.07
N GLY A 283 1.43 2.39 -3.33
CA GLY A 283 2.72 1.71 -3.54
C GLY A 283 3.94 2.41 -2.91
N ASN A 284 3.78 3.65 -2.40
CA ASN A 284 4.80 4.39 -1.64
C ASN A 284 4.08 5.26 -0.58
N PRO A 285 3.57 4.67 0.51
CA PRO A 285 2.81 5.40 1.52
C PRO A 285 3.66 6.43 2.25
N VAL A 286 3.01 7.39 2.92
CA VAL A 286 3.69 8.31 3.83
C VAL A 286 4.30 7.50 4.98
N PRO A 287 5.59 7.69 5.31
CA PRO A 287 6.22 6.98 6.41
C PRO A 287 5.52 7.22 7.74
N LYS A 288 5.26 6.14 8.46
CA LYS A 288 4.63 6.15 9.78
C LYS A 288 5.68 5.93 10.85
N LEU A 289 5.70 6.81 11.82
CA LEU A 289 6.64 6.82 12.92
C LEU A 289 5.97 6.29 14.19
N LEU A 290 6.60 5.36 14.89
CA LEU A 290 6.15 4.86 16.20
C LEU A 290 6.90 5.59 17.30
N ILE A 291 6.16 6.26 18.19
CA ILE A 291 6.68 6.85 19.42
C ILE A 291 6.16 6.03 20.59
N LYS A 292 7.06 5.49 21.41
CA LYS A 292 6.72 4.66 22.55
C LYS A 292 6.73 5.46 23.85
N ASN A 293 5.93 5.02 24.82
CA ASN A 293 5.89 5.57 26.17
C ASN A 293 5.75 7.09 26.23
N CYS A 294 5.03 7.68 25.29
CA CYS A 294 4.75 9.11 25.22
C CYS A 294 3.48 9.48 26.00
N TRP A 295 3.30 10.77 26.25
CA TRP A 295 2.08 11.32 26.85
C TRP A 295 1.68 12.63 26.17
N PHE A 296 0.43 13.03 26.36
CA PHE A 296 -0.16 14.19 25.70
C PHE A 296 -0.41 15.31 26.71
N GLU A 297 0.02 16.53 26.37
CA GLU A 297 -0.16 17.75 27.17
C GLU A 297 -0.90 18.81 26.35
N ASN A 298 -1.47 19.82 27.01
CA ASN A 298 -2.13 20.97 26.37
C ASN A 298 -3.19 20.55 25.33
N THR A 299 -3.95 19.51 25.67
CA THR A 299 -4.95 18.95 24.76
C THR A 299 -6.18 19.83 24.71
N TRP A 300 -6.61 20.20 23.52
CA TRP A 300 -7.87 20.90 23.29
C TRP A 300 -8.45 20.54 21.93
N HIS A 301 -9.76 20.64 21.78
CA HIS A 301 -10.42 20.37 20.52
C HIS A 301 -11.34 21.50 20.10
N ARG A 302 -11.57 21.63 18.80
CA ARG A 302 -12.54 22.55 18.22
C ARG A 302 -13.18 21.97 16.97
N ASN A 303 -14.41 22.39 16.70
CA ASN A 303 -14.99 22.22 15.39
C ASN A 303 -14.34 23.20 14.42
N GLN A 304 -13.91 22.71 13.26
CA GLN A 304 -13.38 23.57 12.20
C GLN A 304 -14.51 24.41 11.58
N GLN A 305 -14.13 25.60 11.15
CA GLN A 305 -14.96 26.46 10.31
C GLN A 305 -14.30 26.58 8.93
N ASP A 306 -15.10 26.72 7.88
CA ASP A 306 -14.60 27.03 6.55
C ASP A 306 -14.13 28.52 6.48
N ALA A 307 -13.57 28.92 5.34
CA ALA A 307 -13.11 30.30 5.13
C ALA A 307 -14.22 31.37 5.25
N LYS A 308 -15.50 30.95 5.21
CA LYS A 308 -16.69 31.80 5.38
C LYS A 308 -17.28 31.73 6.79
N GLY A 309 -16.59 31.09 7.74
CA GLY A 309 -17.03 30.95 9.12
C GLY A 309 -18.15 29.91 9.34
N LYS A 310 -18.58 29.16 8.32
CA LYS A 310 -19.57 28.12 8.44
C LYS A 310 -18.97 26.91 9.16
N LYS A 311 -19.59 26.44 10.25
CA LYS A 311 -19.16 25.25 10.96
C LYS A 311 -19.09 24.04 10.01
N ILE A 312 -17.89 23.50 9.82
CA ILE A 312 -17.70 22.22 9.19
C ILE A 312 -17.70 21.18 10.29
N GLN A 313 -18.34 20.03 10.07
CA GLN A 313 -18.38 18.92 11.04
C GLN A 313 -17.03 18.17 11.08
N TYR A 314 -15.93 18.88 11.19
CA TYR A 314 -14.62 18.30 11.45
C TYR A 314 -14.19 18.65 12.86
N ILE A 315 -13.95 17.64 13.64
CA ILE A 315 -13.32 17.79 14.95
C ILE A 315 -11.81 17.75 14.69
N LYS A 316 -11.09 18.65 15.33
CA LYS A 316 -9.65 18.69 15.32
C LYS A 316 -9.15 18.83 16.74
N THR A 317 -8.47 17.83 17.24
CA THR A 317 -7.75 17.89 18.51
C THR A 317 -6.33 18.35 18.27
N GLU A 318 -5.90 19.37 18.98
CA GLU A 318 -4.50 19.84 19.03
C GLU A 318 -3.93 19.43 20.38
N PHE A 319 -2.66 19.03 20.39
CA PHE A 319 -1.96 18.59 21.58
C PHE A 319 -0.45 18.85 21.47
N SER A 320 0.24 18.69 22.57
CA SER A 320 1.69 18.61 22.64
C SER A 320 2.07 17.20 23.09
N ILE A 321 2.94 16.50 22.34
CA ILE A 321 3.41 15.17 22.71
C ILE A 321 4.77 15.27 23.37
N ARG A 322 5.00 14.48 24.42
CA ARG A 322 6.28 14.36 25.12
C ARG A 322 6.62 12.90 25.43
N ASP A 323 7.88 12.66 25.58
CA ASP A 323 8.45 11.44 26.14
C ASP A 323 9.63 11.78 27.07
N ASN A 324 10.39 10.78 27.50
CA ASN A 324 11.55 10.98 28.36
C ASN A 324 12.78 11.57 27.63
N SER A 325 12.75 11.68 26.29
CA SER A 325 13.89 12.15 25.48
C SER A 325 14.05 13.67 25.46
N CYS A 326 12.98 14.41 25.73
CA CYS A 326 13.00 15.87 25.63
C CYS A 326 12.20 16.56 26.73
N LYS A 327 12.61 17.80 27.06
CA LYS A 327 11.91 18.65 28.04
C LYS A 327 10.73 19.41 27.41
N ASN A 328 10.83 19.76 26.14
CA ASN A 328 9.82 20.52 25.42
C ASN A 328 8.96 19.59 24.58
N GLY A 329 7.64 19.76 24.66
CA GLY A 329 6.71 18.97 23.87
C GLY A 329 6.73 19.36 22.39
N PHE A 330 6.45 18.39 21.51
CA PHE A 330 6.30 18.60 20.08
C PHE A 330 4.82 18.75 19.71
N SER A 331 4.51 19.67 18.81
CA SER A 331 3.11 19.96 18.45
C SER A 331 2.49 18.85 17.61
N GLY A 332 1.24 18.49 17.90
CA GLY A 332 0.52 17.48 17.17
C GLY A 332 -0.96 17.82 16.94
N ILE A 333 -1.54 17.12 15.98
CA ILE A 333 -2.95 17.23 15.62
C ILE A 333 -3.56 15.84 15.41
N TRP A 334 -4.83 15.72 15.76
CA TRP A 334 -5.63 14.52 15.52
C TRP A 334 -6.95 14.90 14.88
N TRP A 335 -7.17 14.48 13.66
CA TRP A 335 -8.36 14.80 12.90
C TRP A 335 -9.48 13.82 13.15
N GLY A 336 -10.70 14.33 13.32
CA GLY A 336 -11.90 13.53 13.49
C GLY A 336 -12.14 13.03 14.92
N HIS A 337 -11.26 13.36 15.87
CA HIS A 337 -11.26 12.85 17.23
C HIS A 337 -11.37 13.96 18.27
N TYR A 338 -12.01 13.67 19.40
CA TYR A 338 -12.09 14.55 20.55
C TYR A 338 -10.86 14.39 21.46
N LYS A 339 -10.55 15.42 22.24
CA LYS A 339 -9.42 15.38 23.21
C LYS A 339 -9.59 14.27 24.25
N ASP A 340 -10.83 13.94 24.61
CA ASP A 340 -11.16 12.96 25.65
C ASP A 340 -10.91 11.51 25.17
N GLU A 341 -10.67 11.31 23.88
CA GLU A 341 -10.26 10.03 23.30
C GLU A 341 -8.73 9.78 23.44
N LEU A 342 -7.94 10.82 23.77
CA LEU A 342 -6.52 10.65 24.08
C LEU A 342 -6.35 9.96 25.43
N PRO A 343 -5.54 8.88 25.51
CA PRO A 343 -5.28 8.21 26.77
C PRO A 343 -4.62 9.15 27.80
N PRO A 344 -5.10 9.18 29.06
CA PRO A 344 -4.48 10.00 30.09
C PRO A 344 -3.14 9.44 30.61
N GLN A 345 -2.88 8.16 30.37
CA GLN A 345 -1.65 7.47 30.75
C GLN A 345 -0.62 7.46 29.61
N LYS A 346 0.61 7.02 29.95
CA LYS A 346 1.64 6.76 28.92
C LYS A 346 1.12 5.85 27.82
N SER A 347 1.44 6.18 26.60
CA SER A 347 0.88 5.57 25.42
C SER A 347 1.95 5.33 24.35
N ASP A 348 1.69 4.35 23.49
CA ASP A 348 2.38 4.21 22.21
C ASP A 348 1.54 4.84 21.12
N CYS A 349 2.14 5.64 20.26
CA CYS A 349 1.40 6.25 19.16
C CYS A 349 2.11 6.11 17.82
N ILE A 350 1.32 6.02 16.77
CA ILE A 350 1.79 6.06 15.39
C ILE A 350 1.42 7.42 14.81
N VAL A 351 2.41 8.09 14.23
CA VAL A 351 2.29 9.46 13.73
C VAL A 351 2.90 9.59 12.33
N GLU A 352 2.48 10.62 11.61
CA GLU A 352 3.14 11.13 10.41
C GLU A 352 3.72 12.51 10.73
N LEU A 353 4.95 12.78 10.31
CA LEU A 353 5.59 14.10 10.46
C LEU A 353 5.22 14.98 9.26
N ASP A 354 4.69 16.17 9.52
CA ASP A 354 4.22 17.08 8.48
C ASP A 354 4.69 18.53 8.76
N TYR A 355 4.70 19.35 7.72
CA TYR A 355 4.95 20.78 7.83
C TYR A 355 3.67 21.58 7.59
N ASN A 356 3.21 22.26 8.63
CA ASN A 356 2.06 23.14 8.56
C ASN A 356 2.44 24.47 7.91
N THR A 357 2.07 24.65 6.66
CA THR A 357 2.38 25.86 5.88
C THR A 357 1.71 27.12 6.43
N PHE A 358 0.52 26.99 7.04
CA PHE A 358 -0.22 28.11 7.63
C PHE A 358 0.43 28.58 8.95
N LYS A 359 0.74 27.62 9.85
CA LYS A 359 1.39 27.92 11.14
C LYS A 359 2.92 28.04 11.01
N ARG A 360 3.49 27.74 9.84
CA ARG A 360 4.92 27.71 9.52
C ARG A 360 5.75 26.93 10.54
N ARG A 361 5.24 25.75 10.94
CA ARG A 361 5.91 24.87 11.91
C ARG A 361 5.79 23.40 11.52
N TYR A 362 6.72 22.60 12.02
CA TYR A 362 6.61 21.15 11.95
C TYR A 362 5.63 20.68 13.01
N GLU A 363 4.78 19.73 12.66
CA GLU A 363 3.82 19.12 13.58
C GLU A 363 3.62 17.65 13.20
N ILE A 364 3.23 16.82 14.16
CA ILE A 364 2.83 15.44 13.88
C ILE A 364 1.33 15.34 13.67
N ARG A 365 0.96 14.41 12.81
CA ARG A 365 -0.41 13.96 12.64
C ARG A 365 -0.57 12.61 13.32
N LEU A 366 -1.38 12.52 14.36
CA LEU A 366 -1.67 11.29 15.06
C LEU A 366 -2.54 10.39 14.16
N ILE A 367 -2.10 9.15 13.96
CA ILE A 367 -2.80 8.13 13.15
C ILE A 367 -3.47 7.09 14.05
N ALA A 368 -2.73 6.61 15.06
CA ALA A 368 -3.23 5.65 16.03
C ALA A 368 -2.56 5.85 17.38
N VAL A 369 -3.28 5.53 18.44
CA VAL A 369 -2.77 5.59 19.81
C VAL A 369 -3.33 4.41 20.60
N ARG A 370 -2.51 3.85 21.47
CA ARG A 370 -2.91 2.84 22.45
C ARG A 370 -2.24 3.12 23.78
N PRO A 371 -2.80 2.72 24.91
CA PRO A 371 -2.08 2.71 26.18
C PRO A 371 -0.76 1.96 26.02
N ALA A 372 0.34 2.51 26.58
CA ALA A 372 1.59 1.80 26.61
C ALA A 372 1.38 0.49 27.38
N ILE A 373 1.79 -0.61 26.78
CA ILE A 373 1.90 -1.85 27.52
C ILE A 373 3.03 -1.59 28.51
N ASN A 374 2.69 -1.39 29.79
CA ASN A 374 3.73 -1.39 30.83
C ASN A 374 4.51 -2.69 30.62
N GLU A 375 5.73 -2.58 30.17
CA GLU A 375 6.68 -3.66 30.28
C GLU A 375 6.74 -3.95 31.79
N ILE A 376 5.90 -4.89 32.25
CA ILE A 376 6.19 -5.66 33.46
C ILE A 376 7.61 -6.10 33.21
N ASN A 377 8.56 -5.60 34.00
CA ASN A 377 9.99 -5.82 33.88
C ASN A 377 10.21 -7.14 33.13
N PRO A 378 10.75 -7.16 31.92
CA PRO A 378 11.19 -8.41 31.39
C PRO A 378 12.27 -8.87 32.35
N VAL A 379 11.97 -9.88 33.13
CA VAL A 379 12.99 -10.78 33.64
C VAL A 379 13.90 -10.99 32.45
N SER A 380 15.10 -10.44 32.50
CA SER A 380 16.15 -10.48 31.53
C SER A 380 15.85 -11.40 30.34
N GLU A 381 15.10 -10.89 29.34
CA GLU A 381 15.14 -11.47 28.01
C GLU A 381 16.59 -11.29 27.55
N CYS A 382 17.39 -12.32 27.72
CA CYS A 382 18.63 -12.49 26.99
C CYS A 382 18.33 -12.04 25.57
N SER A 383 18.96 -10.95 25.10
CA SER A 383 18.74 -10.49 23.74
C SER A 383 19.17 -11.67 22.86
N LEU A 384 18.17 -12.36 22.28
CA LEU A 384 18.40 -13.53 21.45
C LEU A 384 19.28 -13.21 20.24
N ILE A 385 19.52 -11.91 19.98
CA ILE A 385 20.34 -11.44 18.88
C ILE A 385 21.52 -10.62 19.42
N LEU A 386 22.71 -11.11 19.07
CA LEU A 386 23.99 -10.50 19.44
C LEU A 386 24.55 -9.76 18.23
N ASP A 387 24.89 -8.48 18.39
CA ASP A 387 25.50 -7.70 17.31
C ASP A 387 27.04 -7.79 17.38
N TRP A 388 27.58 -8.65 16.54
CA TRP A 388 29.03 -8.83 16.35
C TRP A 388 29.48 -8.33 14.97
N ARG A 389 28.66 -7.54 14.29
CA ARG A 389 29.00 -6.99 12.98
C ARG A 389 30.27 -6.13 13.09
N ASN A 390 31.14 -6.27 12.11
CA ASN A 390 32.41 -5.56 12.01
C ASN A 390 33.40 -5.83 13.16
N LEU A 391 33.14 -6.82 14.04
CA LEU A 391 34.10 -7.26 15.03
C LEU A 391 35.04 -8.31 14.44
N SER A 392 36.30 -8.27 14.83
CA SER A 392 37.25 -9.35 14.52
C SER A 392 36.92 -10.60 15.35
N PRO A 393 37.08 -11.82 14.82
CA PRO A 393 36.75 -13.06 15.53
C PRO A 393 37.39 -13.18 16.91
N ASN A 394 38.59 -12.62 17.09
CA ASN A 394 39.33 -12.63 18.37
C ASN A 394 38.71 -11.68 19.42
N LYS A 395 37.74 -10.84 19.05
CA LYS A 395 37.06 -9.89 19.94
C LYS A 395 35.63 -10.30 20.27
N TYR A 396 35.21 -11.51 19.86
CA TYR A 396 33.88 -12.00 20.21
C TYR A 396 33.80 -12.24 21.72
N PRO A 397 32.72 -11.78 22.40
CA PRO A 397 32.54 -12.00 23.82
C PRO A 397 32.45 -13.50 24.14
N SER A 398 33.08 -13.93 25.22
CA SER A 398 32.90 -15.29 25.74
C SER A 398 31.54 -15.40 26.38
N LEU A 399 30.71 -16.30 25.89
CA LEU A 399 29.35 -16.59 26.37
C LEU A 399 29.32 -17.96 27.02
N SER A 400 28.39 -18.16 27.96
CA SER A 400 28.14 -19.47 28.59
C SER A 400 27.60 -20.51 27.58
N GLU A 401 26.90 -20.04 26.55
CA GLU A 401 26.37 -20.86 25.47
C GLU A 401 26.94 -20.41 24.13
N SER A 402 27.28 -21.35 23.25
CA SER A 402 27.80 -21.02 21.92
C SER A 402 26.66 -20.52 21.04
N PRO A 403 26.75 -19.28 20.52
CA PRO A 403 25.69 -18.73 19.67
C PRO A 403 25.71 -19.33 18.26
N LEU A 404 24.57 -19.27 17.60
CA LEU A 404 24.48 -19.55 16.17
C LEU A 404 25.03 -18.33 15.41
N VAL A 405 26.16 -18.48 14.72
CA VAL A 405 26.88 -17.35 14.10
C VAL A 405 26.53 -17.20 12.64
N LEU A 406 25.93 -16.06 12.26
CA LEU A 406 25.67 -15.68 10.87
C LEU A 406 26.82 -14.80 10.36
N LYS A 407 27.67 -15.38 9.49
CA LYS A 407 28.86 -14.72 8.92
C LYS A 407 28.61 -14.02 7.59
N GLU A 408 27.57 -14.40 6.87
CA GLU A 408 27.19 -13.82 5.59
C GLU A 408 26.20 -12.68 5.78
N CYS A 409 26.50 -11.51 5.19
CA CYS A 409 25.58 -10.37 5.22
C CYS A 409 24.33 -10.70 4.40
N PRO A 410 23.13 -10.66 5.01
CA PRO A 410 21.88 -10.94 4.31
C PRO A 410 21.57 -9.84 3.29
N THR A 411 20.76 -10.17 2.30
CA THR A 411 20.21 -9.21 1.33
C THR A 411 18.72 -8.98 1.50
N ARG A 412 18.06 -9.79 2.35
CA ARG A 412 16.62 -9.74 2.60
C ARG A 412 16.31 -10.02 4.07
N TRP A 413 15.21 -9.46 4.54
CA TRP A 413 14.68 -9.75 5.87
C TRP A 413 14.31 -11.21 6.06
N ASP A 414 13.82 -11.87 5.00
CA ASP A 414 13.47 -13.30 5.03
C ASP A 414 14.69 -14.17 5.37
N ASP A 415 15.88 -13.82 4.92
CA ASP A 415 17.12 -14.53 5.22
C ASP A 415 17.40 -14.49 6.73
N LEU A 416 17.26 -13.31 7.36
CA LEU A 416 17.41 -13.16 8.82
C LEU A 416 16.32 -13.91 9.59
N GLN A 417 15.09 -13.92 9.10
CA GLN A 417 14.00 -14.66 9.74
C GLN A 417 14.26 -16.17 9.76
N VAL A 418 14.82 -16.72 8.69
CA VAL A 418 15.19 -18.15 8.65
C VAL A 418 16.24 -18.48 9.72
N TRP A 419 17.25 -17.63 9.87
CA TRP A 419 18.29 -17.81 10.89
C TRP A 419 17.74 -17.65 12.31
N LEU A 420 16.83 -16.73 12.52
CA LEU A 420 16.16 -16.54 13.80
C LEU A 420 15.33 -17.78 14.18
N ARG A 421 14.54 -18.31 13.24
CA ARG A 421 13.78 -19.57 13.49
C ARG A 421 14.71 -20.73 13.85
N ARG A 422 15.88 -20.84 13.21
CA ARG A 422 16.90 -21.83 13.58
C ARG A 422 17.46 -21.63 14.97
N SER A 423 17.68 -20.36 15.36
CA SER A 423 18.14 -19.95 16.69
C SER A 423 17.12 -20.39 17.77
N PHE A 424 15.84 -20.12 17.56
CA PHE A 424 14.76 -20.57 18.44
C PHE A 424 14.69 -22.08 18.55
N HIS A 425 14.70 -22.78 17.42
CA HIS A 425 14.64 -24.24 17.41
C HIS A 425 15.81 -24.89 18.15
N LYS A 426 17.00 -24.29 18.09
CA LYS A 426 18.20 -24.76 18.79
C LYS A 426 18.35 -24.20 20.21
N GLN A 427 17.47 -23.28 20.62
CA GLN A 427 17.57 -22.55 21.89
C GLN A 427 18.95 -21.86 22.09
N GLN A 428 19.53 -21.33 21.01
CA GLN A 428 20.84 -20.66 21.01
C GLN A 428 20.69 -19.22 20.56
N PRO A 429 21.44 -18.24 21.14
CA PRO A 429 21.45 -16.88 20.66
C PRO A 429 21.92 -16.79 19.20
N LEU A 430 21.40 -15.85 18.42
CA LEU A 430 21.85 -15.57 17.05
C LEU A 430 22.87 -14.42 17.07
N ALA A 431 24.11 -14.70 16.70
CA ALA A 431 25.15 -13.69 16.55
C ALA A 431 25.27 -13.23 15.10
N LEU A 432 25.09 -11.95 14.85
CA LEU A 432 25.25 -11.30 13.55
C LEU A 432 26.73 -10.90 13.40
N ALA A 433 27.53 -11.66 12.64
CA ALA A 433 28.99 -11.56 12.63
C ALA A 433 29.60 -11.32 11.24
N TRP A 434 28.90 -10.64 10.35
CA TRP A 434 29.44 -10.28 9.04
C TRP A 434 30.28 -9.00 9.11
N SER A 435 31.23 -8.90 8.18
CA SER A 435 32.07 -7.73 7.97
C SER A 435 31.41 -6.76 6.98
N LYS A 436 31.87 -5.51 6.97
CA LYS A 436 31.47 -4.53 5.97
C LYS A 436 31.67 -5.12 4.54
N PRO A 437 30.64 -5.12 3.70
CA PRO A 437 30.76 -5.64 2.35
C PRO A 437 31.83 -4.89 1.54
N ASN A 438 32.67 -5.63 0.81
CA ASN A 438 33.60 -5.01 -0.13
C ASN A 438 32.83 -4.52 -1.34
N SER A 439 32.79 -3.21 -1.55
CA SER A 439 32.20 -2.60 -2.73
C SER A 439 33.06 -2.89 -3.96
N GLN A 440 32.49 -3.51 -4.98
CA GLN A 440 33.11 -3.70 -6.28
C GLN A 440 32.22 -3.05 -7.33
N ALA A 441 32.82 -2.25 -8.23
CA ALA A 441 32.03 -1.62 -9.28
C ALA A 441 31.28 -2.67 -10.12
N PRO A 442 29.98 -2.50 -10.39
CA PRO A 442 29.17 -3.48 -11.14
C PRO A 442 29.77 -3.85 -12.49
N ARG A 443 30.45 -2.90 -13.12
CA ARG A 443 31.20 -3.12 -14.39
C ARG A 443 32.36 -4.07 -14.21
N GLU A 444 33.07 -4.03 -13.09
CA GLU A 444 34.17 -4.94 -12.79
C GLU A 444 33.67 -6.38 -12.59
N ILE A 445 32.57 -6.54 -11.89
CA ILE A 445 31.94 -7.86 -11.70
C ILE A 445 31.50 -8.43 -13.04
N TRP A 446 30.92 -7.60 -13.92
CA TRP A 446 30.59 -8.00 -15.29
C TRP A 446 31.81 -8.46 -16.06
N LEU A 447 32.90 -7.68 -16.06
CA LEU A 447 34.12 -8.02 -16.75
C LEU A 447 34.77 -9.31 -16.20
N LYS A 448 34.73 -9.52 -14.89
CA LYS A 448 35.18 -10.77 -14.26
C LYS A 448 34.33 -11.96 -14.72
N LEU A 449 32.98 -11.82 -14.73
CA LEU A 449 32.08 -12.87 -15.20
C LEU A 449 32.35 -13.24 -16.65
N VAL A 450 32.49 -12.25 -17.53
CA VAL A 450 32.86 -12.48 -18.96
C VAL A 450 34.24 -13.10 -19.08
N GLY A 451 35.21 -12.66 -18.27
CA GLY A 451 36.55 -13.23 -18.23
C GLY A 451 36.56 -14.71 -17.86
N ILE A 452 35.81 -15.09 -16.82
CA ILE A 452 35.64 -16.49 -16.40
C ILE A 452 34.99 -17.31 -17.52
N ALA A 453 33.91 -16.81 -18.13
CA ALA A 453 33.25 -17.50 -19.25
C ALA A 453 34.18 -17.74 -20.43
N LYS A 454 34.96 -16.72 -20.84
CA LYS A 454 35.99 -16.84 -21.92
C LYS A 454 37.08 -17.83 -21.55
N TYR A 455 37.56 -17.83 -20.31
CA TYR A 455 38.55 -18.76 -19.82
C TYR A 455 38.07 -20.22 -19.92
N LEU A 456 36.86 -20.48 -19.39
CA LEU A 456 36.25 -21.82 -19.42
C LEU A 456 36.00 -22.31 -20.85
N CYS A 457 35.59 -21.43 -21.77
CA CYS A 457 35.49 -21.77 -23.20
C CYS A 457 36.84 -22.16 -23.82
N ARG A 458 37.91 -21.43 -23.49
CA ARG A 458 39.25 -21.69 -24.06
C ARG A 458 39.88 -22.95 -23.53
N THR A 459 39.70 -23.23 -22.24
CA THR A 459 40.34 -24.38 -21.58
C THR A 459 39.48 -25.63 -21.61
N ASN A 460 38.26 -25.53 -22.14
CA ASN A 460 37.27 -26.61 -22.14
C ASN A 460 37.01 -27.18 -20.73
N GLN A 461 37.16 -26.34 -19.70
CA GLN A 461 36.93 -26.69 -18.31
C GLN A 461 35.48 -26.37 -17.90
N ALA A 462 35.00 -27.12 -16.93
CA ALA A 462 33.69 -26.89 -16.31
C ALA A 462 33.86 -26.26 -14.93
N ALA A 463 32.90 -25.47 -14.50
CA ALA A 463 32.90 -24.87 -13.18
C ALA A 463 31.53 -25.07 -12.51
N THR A 464 31.52 -25.19 -11.19
CA THR A 464 30.27 -25.29 -10.44
C THR A 464 29.64 -23.91 -10.23
N ARG A 465 28.31 -23.89 -10.01
CA ARG A 465 27.62 -22.64 -9.67
C ARG A 465 28.17 -22.00 -8.40
N ILE A 466 28.56 -22.80 -7.42
CA ILE A 466 29.14 -22.35 -6.14
C ILE A 466 30.43 -21.56 -6.39
N GLN A 467 31.33 -22.06 -7.25
CA GLN A 467 32.57 -21.37 -7.59
C GLN A 467 32.33 -19.98 -8.21
N PHE A 468 31.25 -19.80 -9.00
CA PHE A 468 30.87 -18.47 -9.51
C PHE A 468 30.40 -17.55 -8.39
N LEU A 469 29.55 -18.06 -7.47
CA LEU A 469 29.03 -17.28 -6.36
C LEU A 469 30.16 -16.80 -5.44
N GLU A 470 31.09 -17.69 -5.09
CA GLU A 470 32.27 -17.36 -4.27
C GLU A 470 33.19 -16.36 -4.97
N LYS A 471 33.52 -16.59 -6.25
CA LYS A 471 34.47 -15.76 -7.00
C LYS A 471 33.95 -14.35 -7.29
N LEU A 472 32.66 -14.20 -7.49
CA LEU A 472 32.01 -12.92 -7.82
C LEU A 472 31.37 -12.25 -6.58
N SER A 473 31.19 -12.99 -5.48
CA SER A 473 30.55 -12.52 -4.25
C SER A 473 29.14 -11.94 -4.46
N ILE A 474 28.37 -12.54 -5.38
CA ILE A 474 27.00 -12.15 -5.73
C ILE A 474 26.01 -13.26 -5.39
N SER A 475 24.71 -12.90 -5.30
CA SER A 475 23.63 -13.85 -5.04
C SER A 475 23.34 -14.77 -6.23
N SER A 476 22.67 -15.87 -5.95
CA SER A 476 22.19 -16.81 -6.98
C SER A 476 21.26 -16.16 -8.00
N GLN A 477 20.48 -15.18 -7.59
CA GLN A 477 19.56 -14.45 -8.46
C GLN A 477 20.33 -13.51 -9.40
N THR A 478 21.29 -12.77 -8.85
CA THR A 478 22.17 -11.89 -9.64
C THR A 478 23.01 -12.69 -10.62
N LEU A 479 23.55 -13.84 -10.21
CA LEU A 479 24.29 -14.74 -11.10
C LEU A 479 23.41 -15.26 -12.25
N TYR A 480 22.16 -15.59 -11.99
CA TYR A 480 21.20 -15.98 -13.04
C TYR A 480 21.05 -14.90 -14.11
N LEU A 481 20.89 -13.62 -13.70
CA LEU A 481 20.84 -12.50 -14.64
C LEU A 481 22.15 -12.33 -15.40
N GLY A 482 23.30 -12.56 -14.76
CA GLY A 482 24.61 -12.60 -15.40
C GLY A 482 24.69 -13.68 -16.48
N PHE A 483 24.16 -14.87 -16.24
CA PHE A 483 24.10 -15.92 -17.24
C PHE A 483 23.16 -15.58 -18.40
N GLN A 484 22.06 -14.87 -18.16
CA GLN A 484 21.20 -14.36 -19.24
C GLN A 484 21.96 -13.32 -20.10
N ALA A 485 22.72 -12.43 -19.47
CA ALA A 485 23.53 -11.46 -20.17
C ALA A 485 24.67 -12.13 -20.98
N LEU A 486 25.32 -13.19 -20.46
CA LEU A 486 26.28 -14.00 -21.20
C LEU A 486 25.64 -14.71 -22.39
N LYS A 487 24.44 -15.25 -22.26
CA LYS A 487 23.68 -15.85 -23.37
C LYS A 487 23.38 -14.81 -24.45
N ALA A 488 22.96 -13.60 -24.06
CA ALA A 488 22.77 -12.50 -25.00
C ALA A 488 24.06 -12.12 -25.72
N LEU A 489 25.21 -12.19 -25.03
CA LEU A 489 26.55 -11.91 -25.61
C LEU A 489 27.07 -13.03 -26.53
N GLY A 490 26.38 -14.19 -26.63
CA GLY A 490 26.77 -15.29 -27.52
C GLY A 490 27.44 -16.47 -26.83
N PHE A 491 27.26 -16.65 -25.55
CA PHE A 491 27.69 -17.87 -24.85
C PHE A 491 26.54 -18.86 -24.71
N LYS A 492 26.76 -20.11 -25.03
CA LYS A 492 25.85 -21.22 -24.68
C LYS A 492 26.31 -21.82 -23.38
N ILE A 493 25.38 -21.90 -22.42
CA ILE A 493 25.62 -22.46 -21.09
C ILE A 493 24.82 -23.74 -20.98
N LYS A 494 25.49 -24.88 -20.84
CA LYS A 494 24.89 -26.20 -20.58
C LYS A 494 25.15 -26.58 -19.13
N SER A 495 24.16 -27.10 -18.45
CA SER A 495 24.33 -27.72 -17.14
C SER A 495 24.39 -29.23 -17.33
N GLN A 496 25.42 -29.84 -16.80
CA GLN A 496 25.60 -31.30 -16.80
C GLN A 496 25.92 -31.70 -15.36
N GLU A 497 25.00 -32.43 -14.72
CA GLU A 497 25.04 -32.68 -13.29
C GLU A 497 25.14 -31.38 -12.47
N ASN A 498 26.24 -31.15 -11.74
CA ASN A 498 26.49 -29.92 -10.97
C ASN A 498 27.47 -28.95 -11.67
N TYR A 499 27.88 -29.23 -12.90
CA TYR A 499 28.86 -28.44 -13.63
C TYR A 499 28.21 -27.63 -14.74
N LEU A 500 28.77 -26.46 -15.00
CA LEU A 500 28.40 -25.53 -16.07
C LEU A 500 29.50 -25.57 -17.14
N ILE A 501 29.13 -25.86 -18.37
CA ILE A 501 30.00 -25.89 -19.54
C ILE A 501 29.63 -24.70 -20.43
N PHE A 502 30.62 -23.94 -20.82
CA PHE A 502 30.49 -22.76 -21.65
C PHE A 502 31.06 -23.02 -23.05
N THR A 503 30.27 -22.72 -24.07
CA THR A 503 30.70 -22.81 -25.47
C THR A 503 30.31 -21.51 -26.20
N PRO A 504 31.15 -20.98 -27.09
CA PRO A 504 30.80 -19.82 -27.90
C PRO A 504 29.72 -20.21 -28.92
N ILE A 505 28.87 -19.27 -29.27
CA ILE A 505 27.92 -19.39 -30.39
C ILE A 505 28.11 -18.14 -31.26
N ASP A 506 28.13 -18.33 -32.57
CA ASP A 506 28.05 -17.24 -33.54
C ASP A 506 26.62 -16.69 -33.67
N SER A 507 26.04 -16.23 -32.56
CA SER A 507 24.72 -15.61 -32.58
C SER A 507 24.86 -14.09 -32.64
N LYS A 508 24.41 -13.49 -33.74
CA LYS A 508 24.32 -12.04 -33.88
C LYS A 508 23.03 -11.51 -33.24
N ASN A 509 23.01 -11.46 -31.93
CA ASN A 509 21.93 -10.74 -31.26
C ASN A 509 22.05 -9.24 -31.52
N PRO A 510 20.93 -8.50 -31.66
CA PRO A 510 20.94 -7.06 -31.80
C PRO A 510 21.63 -6.39 -30.61
N THR A 511 22.47 -5.38 -30.86
CA THR A 511 23.27 -4.68 -29.84
C THR A 511 22.40 -4.18 -28.65
N HIS A 512 21.20 -3.65 -28.94
CA HIS A 512 20.27 -3.16 -27.90
C HIS A 512 19.79 -4.26 -26.94
N GLN A 513 19.66 -5.51 -27.39
CA GLN A 513 19.29 -6.64 -26.52
C GLN A 513 20.44 -7.06 -25.61
N ILE A 514 21.66 -7.00 -26.12
CA ILE A 514 22.87 -7.28 -25.34
C ILE A 514 23.01 -6.22 -24.23
N GLU A 515 22.93 -4.94 -24.60
CA GLU A 515 23.00 -3.83 -23.66
C GLU A 515 21.91 -3.92 -22.59
N ALA A 516 20.66 -4.16 -22.98
CA ALA A 516 19.55 -4.29 -22.03
C ALA A 516 19.75 -5.46 -21.03
N ALA A 517 20.36 -6.57 -21.47
CA ALA A 517 20.66 -7.70 -20.59
C ALA A 517 21.81 -7.38 -19.61
N ILE A 518 22.84 -6.67 -20.08
CA ILE A 518 23.96 -6.19 -19.24
C ILE A 518 23.44 -5.18 -18.21
N ASP A 519 22.58 -4.25 -18.62
CA ASP A 519 22.00 -3.25 -17.73
C ASP A 519 21.15 -3.88 -16.61
N LYS A 520 20.37 -4.91 -16.94
CA LYS A 520 19.63 -5.68 -15.93
C LYS A 520 20.56 -6.35 -14.92
N PHE A 521 21.64 -6.95 -15.39
CA PHE A 521 22.63 -7.56 -14.51
C PHE A 521 23.32 -6.53 -13.62
N THR A 522 23.79 -5.42 -14.19
CA THR A 522 24.48 -4.37 -13.44
C THR A 522 23.56 -3.66 -12.45
N ALA A 523 22.28 -3.48 -12.79
CA ALA A 523 21.27 -2.98 -11.87
C ALA A 523 21.05 -3.94 -10.68
N ALA A 524 20.98 -5.25 -10.92
CA ALA A 524 20.85 -6.24 -9.86
C ALA A 524 22.08 -6.29 -8.94
N VAL A 525 23.28 -6.11 -9.48
CA VAL A 525 24.52 -5.99 -8.67
C VAL A 525 24.47 -4.76 -7.77
N LYS A 526 24.04 -3.60 -8.31
CA LYS A 526 23.90 -2.37 -7.52
C LYS A 526 22.87 -2.52 -6.40
N GLU A 527 21.75 -3.14 -6.71
CA GLU A 527 20.69 -3.38 -5.73
C GLU A 527 21.17 -4.29 -4.60
N GLU A 528 21.88 -5.38 -4.94
CA GLU A 528 22.44 -6.30 -3.95
C GLU A 528 23.50 -5.63 -3.08
N GLU A 529 24.34 -4.77 -3.64
CA GLU A 529 25.31 -3.96 -2.90
C GLU A 529 24.62 -2.99 -1.95
N PHE A 530 23.58 -2.31 -2.40
CA PHE A 530 22.77 -1.42 -1.57
C PHE A 530 22.15 -2.18 -0.39
N GLN A 531 21.56 -3.34 -0.65
CA GLN A 531 20.95 -4.18 0.38
C GLN A 531 21.97 -4.66 1.43
N LYS A 532 23.15 -5.11 1.00
CA LYS A 532 24.24 -5.52 1.91
C LYS A 532 24.73 -4.35 2.77
N ASN A 533 24.89 -3.16 2.18
CA ASN A 533 25.27 -1.97 2.92
C ASN A 533 24.20 -1.58 3.95
N TYR A 534 22.92 -1.64 3.56
CA TYR A 534 21.80 -1.41 4.46
C TYR A 534 21.85 -2.34 5.68
N PHE A 535 21.98 -3.67 5.47
CA PHE A 535 22.04 -4.62 6.59
C PHE A 535 23.30 -4.49 7.44
N ASN A 536 24.38 -3.95 6.88
CA ASN A 536 25.58 -3.65 7.65
C ASN A 536 25.41 -2.43 8.56
N GLU A 537 24.65 -1.43 8.14
CA GLU A 537 24.51 -0.13 8.81
C GLU A 537 23.21 -0.03 9.64
N VAL A 538 22.17 -0.83 9.34
CA VAL A 538 20.90 -0.78 10.05
C VAL A 538 21.09 -1.01 11.56
N PRO A 539 20.54 -0.16 12.45
CA PRO A 539 20.66 -0.33 13.89
C PRO A 539 20.09 -1.66 14.37
N ILE A 540 20.75 -2.25 15.37
CA ILE A 540 20.31 -3.53 15.96
C ILE A 540 18.89 -3.45 16.52
N SER A 541 18.47 -2.28 17.00
CA SER A 541 17.12 -2.03 17.47
C SER A 541 16.07 -2.24 16.39
N ILE A 542 16.36 -1.87 15.14
CA ILE A 542 15.49 -2.09 13.99
C ILE A 542 15.46 -3.56 13.62
N ILE A 543 16.61 -4.24 13.65
CA ILE A 543 16.67 -5.69 13.43
C ILE A 543 15.82 -6.41 14.46
N ASN A 544 15.99 -6.10 15.73
CA ASN A 544 15.19 -6.66 16.82
C ASN A 544 13.70 -6.38 16.64
N PHE A 545 13.33 -5.19 16.19
CA PHE A 545 11.94 -4.81 15.97
C PHE A 545 11.29 -5.66 14.87
N HIS A 546 11.96 -5.78 13.71
CA HIS A 546 11.44 -6.56 12.58
C HIS A 546 11.37 -8.06 12.87
N LEU A 547 12.25 -8.57 13.71
CA LEU A 547 12.31 -9.99 14.04
C LEU A 547 11.40 -10.39 15.21
N LYS A 548 11.06 -9.47 16.13
CA LYS A 548 10.08 -9.72 17.21
C LYS A 548 8.66 -10.06 16.70
N GLY A 549 8.29 -9.62 15.51
CA GLY A 549 7.03 -10.02 14.87
C GLY A 549 6.92 -11.50 14.52
N VAL A 550 8.05 -12.22 14.50
CA VAL A 550 8.10 -13.65 14.19
C VAL A 550 7.80 -14.50 15.43
N ASP A 551 8.09 -14.01 16.63
CA ASP A 551 7.86 -14.71 17.90
C ASP A 551 6.38 -14.97 18.19
N HIS A 552 5.49 -14.05 17.82
CA HIS A 552 4.04 -14.22 18.02
C HIS A 552 3.40 -15.27 17.10
N GLN A 553 4.03 -15.62 15.99
CA GLN A 553 3.53 -16.68 15.12
C GLN A 553 3.94 -18.10 15.56
N LEU A 554 5.04 -18.22 16.32
CA LEU A 554 5.55 -19.51 16.79
C LEU A 554 4.93 -19.95 18.13
N SER A 555 4.53 -19.02 18.99
CA SER A 555 3.84 -19.32 20.25
C SER A 555 2.40 -19.80 20.07
N VAL A 556 1.78 -19.51 18.92
CA VAL A 556 0.41 -19.99 18.61
C VAL A 556 0.40 -21.38 17.96
N SER A 557 1.52 -21.85 17.41
CA SER A 557 1.62 -23.17 16.79
C SER A 557 2.15 -24.28 17.72
N SER A 558 2.52 -23.96 18.96
CA SER A 558 2.97 -24.95 19.96
C SER A 558 1.89 -25.32 20.99
N GLU A 559 0.68 -24.77 20.87
CA GLU A 559 -0.50 -25.13 21.68
C GLU A 559 -1.63 -25.77 20.85
N GLN A 560 -1.29 -26.49 19.78
CA GLN A 560 -2.20 -27.40 19.10
C GLN A 560 -1.62 -28.82 19.03
#